data_08a3d22606ae6346c54b5453acb25b10
#
_entry.id   08a3d22606ae6346c54b5453acb25b10
#
_cell.length_a   1.000
_cell.length_b   1.000
_cell.length_c   1.000
_cell.angle_alpha   90.00
_cell.angle_beta   90.00
_cell.angle_gamma   90.00
#
_symmetry.space_group_name_H-M   'P 1'
#
loop_
_entity.id
_entity.type
_entity.pdbx_description
1 polymer ?
#
loop_
_entity_poly.entity_id
_entity_poly.type
_entity_poly.pdbx_seq_one_letter_code
_entity_poly.pdbx_strand_id
1 'polypeptide(L)'
;LINRAYYAMQRPMITKEGIYTQGIYGFINMLTKIQGDYAPDYMAVAWDMKAPTFRHQEYSEYKAGRKKMPPELAMELPLMKDILTAMGITNLETPGFEADDIIGTIARIGEEEGLAPLIITGDKDALQLATDVTQVLITKKGISEFELYDREKMIERYQLTPEQFIDLKGLMG
;
A
#
# COMPACT_ATOMS: atom_id res chain seq x y z
N LEU A 1 -2.89 -0.12 -3.19
CA LEU A 1 -3.49 -1.46 -3.33
C LEU A 1 -4.93 -1.41 -3.80
N ILE A 2 -5.83 -0.64 -3.17
CA ILE A 2 -7.25 -0.61 -3.52
C ILE A 2 -7.53 -0.22 -4.98
N ASN A 3 -6.78 0.75 -5.54
CA ASN A 3 -6.86 1.08 -6.97
C ASN A 3 -6.55 -0.13 -7.86
N ARG A 4 -5.54 -0.92 -7.51
CA ARG A 4 -5.23 -2.15 -8.25
C ARG A 4 -6.34 -3.17 -8.14
N ALA A 5 -6.90 -3.34 -6.96
CA ALA A 5 -8.05 -4.23 -6.72
C ALA A 5 -9.26 -3.79 -7.56
N TYR A 6 -9.57 -2.50 -7.57
CA TYR A 6 -10.65 -1.92 -8.35
C TYR A 6 -10.49 -2.18 -9.85
N TYR A 7 -9.31 -1.87 -10.43
CA TYR A 7 -9.06 -2.06 -11.86
C TYR A 7 -8.79 -3.51 -12.28
N ALA A 8 -8.53 -4.42 -11.34
CA ALA A 8 -8.41 -5.84 -11.63
C ALA A 8 -9.76 -6.50 -11.94
N MET A 9 -10.85 -5.92 -11.47
CA MET A 9 -12.21 -6.40 -11.73
C MET A 9 -12.67 -5.97 -13.14
N GLN A 10 -13.00 -6.93 -13.98
CA GLN A 10 -13.42 -6.66 -15.37
C GLN A 10 -14.86 -6.13 -15.48
N ARG A 11 -15.67 -6.32 -14.46
CA ARG A 11 -17.08 -5.90 -14.42
C ARG A 11 -17.36 -5.12 -13.14
N PRO A 12 -18.18 -4.06 -13.23
CA PRO A 12 -18.66 -3.38 -12.05
C PRO A 12 -19.43 -4.35 -11.14
N MET A 13 -19.13 -4.27 -9.84
CA MET A 13 -19.87 -4.98 -8.80
C MET A 13 -20.69 -3.94 -8.03
N ILE A 14 -22.02 -4.09 -8.08
CA ILE A 14 -22.96 -3.16 -7.46
C ILE A 14 -23.98 -3.97 -6.68
N THR A 15 -24.26 -3.58 -5.44
CA THR A 15 -25.34 -4.20 -4.64
C THR A 15 -26.72 -3.82 -5.19
N LYS A 16 -27.76 -4.47 -4.69
CA LYS A 16 -29.15 -4.13 -5.05
C LYS A 16 -29.53 -2.69 -4.67
N GLU A 17 -28.87 -2.15 -3.66
CA GLU A 17 -29.03 -0.78 -3.16
C GLU A 17 -28.18 0.25 -3.94
N GLY A 18 -27.45 -0.18 -4.97
CA GLY A 18 -26.63 0.71 -5.81
C GLY A 18 -25.24 1.04 -5.26
N ILE A 19 -24.76 0.31 -4.26
CA ILE A 19 -23.42 0.51 -3.68
C ILE A 19 -22.39 -0.22 -4.52
N TYR A 20 -21.35 0.50 -4.95
CA TYR A 20 -20.19 -0.09 -5.62
C TYR A 20 -19.33 -0.88 -4.62
N THR A 21 -18.86 -2.05 -5.00
CA THR A 21 -18.14 -2.97 -4.11
C THR A 21 -16.95 -3.68 -4.75
N GLN A 22 -16.61 -3.34 -5.99
CA GLN A 22 -15.57 -4.05 -6.74
C GLN A 22 -14.16 -3.84 -6.13
N GLY A 23 -13.85 -2.64 -5.66
CA GLY A 23 -12.59 -2.35 -4.98
C GLY A 23 -12.53 -3.06 -3.62
N ILE A 24 -13.63 -3.04 -2.87
CA ILE A 24 -13.77 -3.76 -1.60
C ILE A 24 -13.54 -5.26 -1.81
N TYR A 25 -14.27 -5.87 -2.74
CA TYR A 25 -14.17 -7.30 -3.02
C TYR A 25 -12.75 -7.72 -3.39
N GLY A 26 -12.13 -7.00 -4.32
CA GLY A 26 -10.78 -7.30 -4.75
C GLY A 26 -9.74 -7.10 -3.64
N PHE A 27 -9.89 -6.05 -2.84
CA PHE A 27 -8.97 -5.77 -1.73
C PHE A 27 -9.10 -6.81 -0.61
N ILE A 28 -10.31 -7.16 -0.20
CA ILE A 28 -10.53 -8.17 0.85
C ILE A 28 -10.04 -9.55 0.41
N ASN A 29 -10.27 -9.95 -0.84
CA ASN A 29 -9.73 -11.22 -1.36
C ASN A 29 -8.19 -11.25 -1.31
N MET A 30 -7.54 -10.16 -1.71
CA MET A 30 -6.09 -10.02 -1.61
C MET A 30 -5.62 -10.13 -0.15
N LEU A 31 -6.29 -9.42 0.75
CA LEU A 31 -5.98 -9.41 2.18
C LEU A 31 -6.13 -10.80 2.80
N THR A 32 -7.23 -11.49 2.52
CA THR A 32 -7.50 -12.85 2.99
C THR A 32 -6.43 -13.83 2.50
N LYS A 33 -5.99 -13.70 1.25
CA LYS A 33 -4.88 -14.50 0.71
C LYS A 33 -3.60 -14.26 1.50
N ILE A 34 -3.25 -13.00 1.75
CA ILE A 34 -2.06 -12.62 2.51
C ILE A 34 -2.13 -13.16 3.94
N GLN A 35 -3.28 -13.04 4.60
CA GLN A 35 -3.50 -13.63 5.93
C GLN A 35 -3.29 -15.14 5.93
N GLY A 36 -3.77 -15.83 4.89
CA GLY A 36 -3.59 -17.28 4.75
C GLY A 36 -2.15 -17.69 4.47
N ASP A 37 -1.44 -16.93 3.62
CA ASP A 37 -0.08 -17.27 3.19
C ASP A 37 0.98 -16.92 4.26
N TYR A 38 0.79 -15.86 5.03
CA TYR A 38 1.79 -15.30 5.96
C TYR A 38 1.41 -15.38 7.44
N ALA A 39 0.12 -15.61 7.77
CA ALA A 39 -0.40 -15.71 9.13
C ALA A 39 0.14 -14.61 10.08
N PRO A 40 -0.01 -13.31 9.77
CA PRO A 40 0.59 -12.23 10.55
C PRO A 40 -0.06 -12.11 11.93
N ASP A 41 0.75 -11.83 12.97
CA ASP A 41 0.26 -11.55 14.32
C ASP A 41 -0.45 -10.21 14.43
N TYR A 42 0.01 -9.22 13.65
CA TYR A 42 -0.54 -7.87 13.60
C TYR A 42 -0.78 -7.43 12.16
N MET A 43 -1.82 -6.65 11.95
CA MET A 43 -2.14 -6.11 10.64
C MET A 43 -2.69 -4.68 10.74
N ALA A 44 -2.18 -3.80 9.88
CA ALA A 44 -2.66 -2.44 9.75
C ALA A 44 -2.74 -2.04 8.27
N VAL A 45 -3.61 -1.09 7.96
CA VAL A 45 -3.73 -0.50 6.62
C VAL A 45 -3.55 1.00 6.74
N ALA A 46 -2.58 1.55 6.02
CA ALA A 46 -2.32 2.97 5.94
C ALA A 46 -3.07 3.60 4.76
N TRP A 47 -3.63 4.79 4.98
CA TRP A 47 -4.44 5.52 4.03
C TRP A 47 -3.89 6.93 3.80
N ASP A 48 -3.93 7.36 2.53
CA ASP A 48 -3.73 8.76 2.19
C ASP A 48 -4.96 9.57 2.59
N MET A 49 -4.73 10.70 3.25
CA MET A 49 -5.78 11.68 3.51
C MET A 49 -5.94 12.65 2.33
N LYS A 50 -7.12 13.24 2.20
CA LYS A 50 -7.36 14.29 1.17
C LYS A 50 -6.65 15.61 1.47
N ALA A 51 -6.11 15.78 2.68
CA ALA A 51 -5.40 16.98 3.10
C ALA A 51 -4.05 17.12 2.38
N PRO A 52 -3.58 18.35 2.11
CA PRO A 52 -2.23 18.58 1.62
C PRO A 52 -1.20 18.03 2.58
N THR A 53 -0.15 17.41 2.04
CA THR A 53 0.99 16.93 2.80
C THR A 53 2.09 18.01 2.86
N PHE A 54 3.11 17.81 3.69
CA PHE A 54 4.27 18.70 3.75
C PHE A 54 4.94 18.87 2.36
N ARG A 55 4.91 17.82 1.51
CA ARG A 55 5.45 17.89 0.14
C ARG A 55 4.71 18.88 -0.75
N HIS A 56 3.38 19.08 -0.55
CA HIS A 56 2.62 20.09 -1.27
C HIS A 56 2.93 21.51 -0.77
N GLN A 57 3.38 21.65 0.49
CA GLN A 57 3.82 22.94 1.03
C GLN A 57 5.17 23.35 0.48
N GLU A 58 6.08 22.38 0.30
CA GLU A 58 7.42 22.60 -0.26
C GLU A 58 7.39 22.74 -1.79
N TYR A 59 6.52 21.99 -2.47
CA TYR A 59 6.40 22.00 -3.92
C TYR A 59 4.92 21.95 -4.35
N SER A 60 4.38 23.09 -4.78
CA SER A 60 2.95 23.26 -5.09
C SER A 60 2.44 22.37 -6.24
N GLU A 61 3.32 21.98 -7.17
CA GLU A 61 2.98 21.09 -8.29
C GLU A 61 3.10 19.60 -7.96
N TYR A 62 3.44 19.27 -6.71
CA TYR A 62 3.56 17.88 -6.30
C TYR A 62 2.28 17.10 -6.59
N LYS A 63 2.41 16.03 -7.39
CA LYS A 63 1.28 15.19 -7.84
C LYS A 63 0.17 15.91 -8.66
N ALA A 64 0.38 17.14 -9.14
CA ALA A 64 -0.62 17.90 -9.90
C ALA A 64 -1.13 17.16 -11.15
N GLY A 65 -0.30 16.33 -11.79
CA GLY A 65 -0.65 15.53 -12.97
C GLY A 65 -1.36 14.20 -12.68
N ARG A 66 -1.59 13.83 -11.41
CA ARG A 66 -2.24 12.54 -11.08
C ARG A 66 -3.72 12.57 -11.43
N LYS A 67 -4.18 11.50 -12.11
CA LYS A 67 -5.62 11.30 -12.35
C LYS A 67 -6.35 11.19 -11.01
N LYS A 68 -7.49 11.85 -10.92
CA LYS A 68 -8.37 11.74 -9.74
C LYS A 68 -8.88 10.30 -9.61
N MET A 69 -9.07 9.87 -8.37
CA MET A 69 -9.71 8.59 -8.06
C MET A 69 -11.13 8.55 -8.66
N PRO A 70 -11.55 7.43 -9.27
CA PRO A 70 -12.93 7.26 -9.72
C PRO A 70 -13.92 7.56 -8.59
N PRO A 71 -15.02 8.28 -8.86
CA PRO A 71 -16.03 8.59 -7.84
C PRO A 71 -16.58 7.33 -7.16
N GLU A 72 -16.79 6.26 -7.92
CA GLU A 72 -17.28 4.97 -7.46
C GLU A 72 -16.33 4.37 -6.42
N LEU A 73 -15.03 4.38 -6.69
CA LEU A 73 -14.02 3.91 -5.76
C LEU A 73 -13.93 4.80 -4.52
N ALA A 74 -14.05 6.12 -4.69
CA ALA A 74 -14.05 7.05 -3.57
C ALA A 74 -15.23 6.79 -2.61
N MET A 75 -16.38 6.34 -3.11
CA MET A 75 -17.54 5.95 -2.31
C MET A 75 -17.33 4.65 -1.53
N GLU A 76 -16.46 3.75 -2.02
CA GLU A 76 -16.15 2.50 -1.34
C GLU A 76 -15.22 2.69 -0.13
N LEU A 77 -14.41 3.77 -0.06
CA LEU A 77 -13.38 3.92 0.97
C LEU A 77 -13.91 3.93 2.41
N PRO A 78 -14.99 4.67 2.76
CA PRO A 78 -15.53 4.64 4.11
C PRO A 78 -15.98 3.23 4.52
N LEU A 79 -16.73 2.56 3.66
CA LEU A 79 -17.21 1.20 3.90
C LEU A 79 -16.04 0.20 4.03
N MET A 80 -14.99 0.37 3.22
CA MET A 80 -13.78 -0.44 3.34
C MET A 80 -13.13 -0.31 4.73
N LYS A 81 -13.00 0.93 5.24
CA LYS A 81 -12.45 1.17 6.58
C LYS A 81 -13.30 0.54 7.69
N ASP A 82 -14.64 0.63 7.56
CA ASP A 82 -15.56 0.00 8.50
C ASP A 82 -15.40 -1.53 8.49
N ILE A 83 -15.29 -2.14 7.31
CA ILE A 83 -15.06 -3.58 7.17
C ILE A 83 -13.72 -3.99 7.81
N LEU A 84 -12.64 -3.27 7.55
CA LEU A 84 -11.33 -3.56 8.14
C LEU A 84 -11.37 -3.44 9.67
N THR A 85 -12.03 -2.41 10.18
CA THR A 85 -12.24 -2.24 11.63
C THR A 85 -13.02 -3.42 12.22
N ALA A 86 -14.08 -3.87 11.55
CA ALA A 86 -14.86 -5.03 11.97
C ALA A 86 -14.06 -6.35 11.92
N MET A 87 -13.05 -6.42 11.03
CA MET A 87 -12.10 -7.54 10.96
C MET A 87 -10.97 -7.45 12.01
N GLY A 88 -10.95 -6.42 12.86
CA GLY A 88 -9.89 -6.20 13.84
C GLY A 88 -8.59 -5.63 13.23
N ILE A 89 -8.64 -5.08 12.02
CA ILE A 89 -7.50 -4.51 11.33
C ILE A 89 -7.43 -3.01 11.56
N THR A 90 -6.28 -2.52 12.01
CA THR A 90 -6.09 -1.11 12.34
C THR A 90 -6.01 -0.25 11.07
N ASN A 91 -6.82 0.79 10.99
CA ASN A 91 -6.73 1.83 9.97
C ASN A 91 -5.84 2.97 10.47
N LEU A 92 -4.80 3.32 9.70
CA LEU A 92 -3.83 4.35 10.04
C LEU A 92 -3.94 5.52 9.06
N GLU A 93 -4.11 6.73 9.60
CA GLU A 93 -4.14 7.99 8.86
C GLU A 93 -3.45 9.06 9.69
N THR A 94 -2.66 9.91 9.05
CA THR A 94 -1.98 11.03 9.74
C THR A 94 -2.05 12.27 8.88
N PRO A 95 -2.66 13.38 9.36
CA PRO A 95 -2.70 14.63 8.64
C PRO A 95 -1.29 15.14 8.29
N GLY A 96 -1.10 15.59 7.06
CA GLY A 96 0.18 16.12 6.59
C GLY A 96 1.17 15.08 6.07
N PHE A 97 0.88 13.79 6.22
CA PHE A 97 1.71 12.67 5.75
C PHE A 97 0.96 11.79 4.75
N GLU A 98 1.71 11.07 3.94
CA GLU A 98 1.18 10.09 3.00
C GLU A 98 1.19 8.69 3.62
N ALA A 99 0.41 7.77 3.04
CA ALA A 99 0.38 6.38 3.48
C ALA A 99 1.79 5.74 3.49
N ASP A 100 2.63 6.08 2.52
CA ASP A 100 4.01 5.56 2.43
C ASP A 100 4.90 6.03 3.59
N ASP A 101 4.70 7.26 4.09
CA ASP A 101 5.39 7.77 5.28
C ASP A 101 4.99 7.00 6.54
N ILE A 102 3.69 6.69 6.65
CA ILE A 102 3.14 5.90 7.76
C ILE A 102 3.69 4.47 7.70
N ILE A 103 3.67 3.84 6.53
CA ILE A 103 4.17 2.48 6.31
C ILE A 103 5.65 2.39 6.71
N GLY A 104 6.49 3.30 6.21
CA GLY A 104 7.92 3.31 6.55
C GLY A 104 8.17 3.52 8.05
N THR A 105 7.39 4.40 8.67
CA THR A 105 7.50 4.67 10.12
C THR A 105 7.11 3.44 10.95
N ILE A 106 5.98 2.79 10.63
CA ILE A 106 5.51 1.60 11.35
C ILE A 106 6.45 0.41 11.13
N ALA A 107 6.99 0.23 9.93
CA ALA A 107 7.97 -0.81 9.66
C ALA A 107 9.23 -0.62 10.52
N ARG A 108 9.77 0.60 10.59
CA ARG A 108 10.92 0.91 11.43
C ARG A 108 10.63 0.66 12.92
N ILE A 109 9.49 1.12 13.43
CA ILE A 109 9.09 0.86 14.82
C ILE A 109 8.95 -0.64 15.07
N GLY A 110 8.37 -1.39 14.13
CA GLY A 110 8.24 -2.85 14.22
C GLY A 110 9.60 -3.54 14.36
N GLU A 111 10.61 -3.15 13.57
CA GLU A 111 11.96 -3.68 13.69
C GLU A 111 12.58 -3.35 15.05
N GLU A 112 12.43 -2.11 15.54
CA GLU A 112 12.92 -1.68 16.86
C GLU A 112 12.30 -2.48 18.01
N GLU A 113 11.05 -2.92 17.85
CA GLU A 113 10.32 -3.78 18.79
C GLU A 113 10.56 -5.30 18.57
N GLY A 114 11.44 -5.66 17.63
CA GLY A 114 11.81 -7.05 17.37
C GLY A 114 10.79 -7.82 16.53
N LEU A 115 9.91 -7.13 15.81
CA LEU A 115 8.99 -7.72 14.84
C LEU A 115 9.66 -7.85 13.46
N ALA A 116 9.10 -8.69 12.59
CA ALA A 116 9.48 -8.83 11.19
C ALA A 116 8.41 -8.21 10.29
N PRO A 117 8.53 -6.93 9.90
CA PRO A 117 7.53 -6.26 9.08
C PRO A 117 7.46 -6.84 7.66
N LEU A 118 6.23 -7.03 7.16
CA LEU A 118 5.94 -7.34 5.77
C LEU A 118 5.11 -6.21 5.17
N ILE A 119 5.73 -5.38 4.35
CA ILE A 119 5.07 -4.28 3.65
C ILE A 119 4.42 -4.80 2.39
N ILE A 120 3.13 -4.55 2.20
CA ILE A 120 2.37 -4.97 1.03
C ILE A 120 1.95 -3.75 0.25
N THR A 121 2.44 -3.62 -0.98
CA THR A 121 2.17 -2.43 -1.79
C THR A 121 2.15 -2.75 -3.29
N GLY A 122 1.57 -1.86 -4.07
CA GLY A 122 1.68 -1.85 -5.53
C GLY A 122 2.76 -0.90 -6.03
N ASP A 123 3.36 -0.12 -5.14
CA ASP A 123 4.36 0.89 -5.48
C ASP A 123 5.78 0.35 -5.26
N LYS A 124 6.58 0.39 -6.31
CA LYS A 124 7.98 -0.04 -6.23
C LYS A 124 8.86 0.93 -5.45
N ASP A 125 8.38 2.14 -5.19
CA ASP A 125 9.15 3.10 -4.39
C ASP A 125 9.33 2.60 -2.96
N ALA A 126 8.40 1.78 -2.46
CA ALA A 126 8.52 1.11 -1.16
C ALA A 126 9.68 0.10 -1.07
N LEU A 127 10.30 -0.29 -2.18
CA LEU A 127 11.47 -1.18 -2.17
C LEU A 127 12.65 -0.59 -1.40
N GLN A 128 12.72 0.74 -1.29
CA GLN A 128 13.69 1.44 -0.45
C GLN A 128 13.55 1.12 1.05
N LEU A 129 12.41 0.56 1.47
CA LEU A 129 12.10 0.19 2.85
C LEU A 129 12.55 -1.24 3.20
N ALA A 130 13.01 -2.02 2.22
CA ALA A 130 13.50 -3.37 2.48
C ALA A 130 14.79 -3.30 3.31
N THR A 131 14.90 -4.18 4.32
CA THR A 131 16.07 -4.32 5.17
C THR A 131 16.44 -5.80 5.27
N ASP A 132 17.32 -6.15 6.20
CA ASP A 132 17.61 -7.56 6.53
C ASP A 132 16.43 -8.22 7.29
N VAL A 133 15.48 -7.43 7.80
CA VAL A 133 14.32 -7.86 8.59
C VAL A 133 13.01 -7.51 7.90
N THR A 134 12.85 -6.27 7.44
CA THR A 134 11.65 -5.81 6.70
C THR A 134 11.66 -6.34 5.28
N GLN A 135 10.57 -7.00 4.91
CA GLN A 135 10.32 -7.47 3.55
C GLN A 135 9.23 -6.66 2.86
N VAL A 136 9.31 -6.56 1.54
CA VAL A 136 8.33 -5.83 0.71
C VAL A 136 7.70 -6.77 -0.31
N LEU A 137 6.38 -6.93 -0.23
CA LEU A 137 5.58 -7.76 -1.12
C LEU A 137 4.92 -6.86 -2.18
N ILE A 138 5.44 -6.91 -3.40
CA ILE A 138 4.93 -6.11 -4.52
C ILE A 138 3.87 -6.89 -5.28
N THR A 139 2.68 -6.28 -5.45
CA THR A 139 1.65 -6.84 -6.34
C THR A 139 2.09 -6.71 -7.79
N LYS A 140 2.11 -7.84 -8.55
CA LYS A 140 2.51 -7.87 -9.97
C LYS A 140 1.33 -7.68 -10.90
N LYS A 141 0.48 -8.69 -11.01
CA LYS A 141 -0.65 -8.71 -11.94
C LYS A 141 -1.94 -9.04 -11.19
N GLY A 142 -2.93 -8.17 -11.35
CA GLY A 142 -4.19 -8.33 -10.64
C GLY A 142 -4.02 -8.23 -9.13
N ILE A 143 -4.71 -9.10 -8.40
CA ILE A 143 -4.77 -9.14 -6.93
C ILE A 143 -4.17 -10.42 -6.33
N SER A 144 -3.64 -11.32 -7.16
CA SER A 144 -3.22 -12.67 -6.73
C SER A 144 -1.74 -12.98 -6.93
N GLU A 145 -1.04 -12.20 -7.75
CA GLU A 145 0.39 -12.42 -8.02
C GLU A 145 1.22 -11.40 -7.26
N PHE A 146 2.13 -11.91 -6.44
CA PHE A 146 3.04 -11.10 -5.62
C PHE A 146 4.48 -11.47 -5.90
N GLU A 147 5.38 -10.54 -5.66
CA GLU A 147 6.82 -10.77 -5.65
C GLU A 147 7.41 -10.21 -4.37
N LEU A 148 8.09 -11.07 -3.63
CA LEU A 148 8.74 -10.72 -2.38
C LEU A 148 10.12 -10.14 -2.64
N TYR A 149 10.42 -9.05 -1.97
CA TYR A 149 11.72 -8.39 -1.96
C TYR A 149 12.21 -8.23 -0.53
N ASP A 150 13.43 -8.62 -0.32
CA ASP A 150 14.29 -8.30 0.80
C ASP A 150 15.56 -7.62 0.27
N ARG A 151 16.52 -7.32 1.12
CA ARG A 151 17.79 -6.72 0.74
C ARG A 151 18.55 -7.56 -0.29
N GLU A 152 18.61 -8.88 -0.10
CA GLU A 152 19.31 -9.79 -1.01
C GLU A 152 18.67 -9.80 -2.40
N LYS A 153 17.36 -9.88 -2.46
CA LYS A 153 16.60 -9.84 -3.73
C LYS A 153 16.75 -8.51 -4.46
N MET A 154 16.90 -7.40 -3.73
CA MET A 154 17.19 -6.09 -4.31
C MET A 154 18.57 -6.10 -5.01
N ILE A 155 19.59 -6.62 -4.34
CA ILE A 155 20.94 -6.72 -4.90
C ILE A 155 20.96 -7.66 -6.12
N GLU A 156 20.30 -8.83 -6.01
CA GLU A 156 20.20 -9.78 -7.13
C GLU A 156 19.57 -9.15 -8.38
N ARG A 157 18.47 -8.42 -8.19
CA ARG A 157 17.64 -7.95 -9.31
C ARG A 157 18.08 -6.61 -9.90
N TYR A 158 18.45 -5.68 -9.02
CA TYR A 158 18.76 -4.30 -9.41
C TYR A 158 20.26 -3.98 -9.33
N GLN A 159 21.07 -4.86 -8.74
CA GLN A 159 22.49 -4.62 -8.41
C GLN A 159 22.66 -3.38 -7.50
N LEU A 160 21.65 -3.08 -6.70
CA LEU A 160 21.58 -1.96 -5.79
C LEU A 160 21.08 -2.42 -4.42
N THR A 161 21.60 -1.79 -3.37
CA THR A 161 20.98 -1.90 -2.04
C THR A 161 19.70 -1.05 -1.98
N PRO A 162 18.80 -1.30 -1.01
CA PRO A 162 17.62 -0.45 -0.82
C PRO A 162 17.96 1.03 -0.66
N GLU A 163 19.05 1.36 0.02
CA GLU A 163 19.52 2.74 0.20
C GLU A 163 19.97 3.36 -1.13
N GLN A 164 20.73 2.62 -1.95
CA GLN A 164 21.15 3.07 -3.29
C GLN A 164 19.96 3.20 -4.25
N PHE A 165 18.86 2.46 -3.99
CA PHE A 165 17.66 2.56 -4.79
C PHE A 165 16.98 3.93 -4.63
N ILE A 166 17.15 4.60 -3.48
CA ILE A 166 16.69 5.98 -3.26
C ILE A 166 17.36 6.93 -4.24
N ASP A 167 18.69 6.83 -4.39
CA ASP A 167 19.45 7.67 -5.31
C ASP A 167 19.04 7.44 -6.77
N LEU A 168 18.86 6.17 -7.15
CA LEU A 168 18.33 5.82 -8.47
C LEU A 168 16.97 6.47 -8.73
N LYS A 169 16.05 6.42 -7.77
CA LYS A 169 14.72 7.02 -7.90
C LYS A 169 14.80 8.55 -8.00
N GLY A 170 15.68 9.17 -7.24
CA GLY A 170 15.96 10.61 -7.33
C GLY A 170 16.47 11.07 -8.70
N LEU A 171 17.27 10.22 -9.38
CA LEU A 171 17.75 10.49 -10.74
C LEU A 171 16.71 10.26 -11.84
N MET A 172 15.70 9.45 -11.57
CA MET A 172 14.62 9.15 -12.54
C MET A 172 13.53 10.22 -12.59
N GLY A 173 13.42 11.08 -11.58
CA GLY A 173 12.41 12.12 -11.45
C GLY A 173 11.09 11.64 -10.85
#